data_1c8837bd174dccbc9a5b9d6277513ed7
#
_entry.id   1c8837bd174dccbc9a5b9d6277513ed7
#
_cell.length_a   1.000
_cell.length_b   1.000
_cell.length_c   1.000
_cell.angle_alpha   90.00
_cell.angle_beta   90.00
_cell.angle_gamma   90.00
#
_symmetry.space_group_name_H-M   'P 1'
#
loop_
_entity.id
_entity.type
_entity.pdbx_description
1 polymer ?
#
loop_
_entity_poly.entity_id
_entity_poly.type
_entity_poly.pdbx_seq_one_letter_code
_entity_poly.pdbx_strand_id
1 'polypeptide(L)'
;MIYAIIMSKERLNKNFLGEFKDYDFSKIKEDRIYLVGSIRFKDYFIKIESILQILFEKVVYICSVDGLLNKENFSSKEWEKLQEIALRKLQDQDAMLVLDVNDYIGDHSMEEIEVFQEKYKKPIYYFSELRKQL
;
A
#
# COMPACT_ATOMS: atom_id res chain seq x y z
N MET A 1 -14.03 14.64 -28.75
CA MET A 1 -13.96 13.23 -29.19
C MET A 1 -12.96 12.43 -28.42
N ILE A 2 -11.68 12.75 -28.50
CA ILE A 2 -10.67 12.09 -27.68
C ILE A 2 -10.98 12.24 -26.19
N TYR A 3 -11.40 13.42 -25.79
CA TYR A 3 -11.78 13.69 -24.40
C TYR A 3 -12.94 12.80 -23.93
N ALA A 4 -13.96 12.63 -24.75
CA ALA A 4 -15.09 11.77 -24.41
C ALA A 4 -14.68 10.30 -24.30
N ILE A 5 -13.76 9.84 -25.16
CA ILE A 5 -13.23 8.47 -25.10
C ILE A 5 -12.43 8.27 -23.81
N ILE A 6 -11.60 9.25 -23.43
CA ILE A 6 -10.83 9.19 -22.19
C ILE A 6 -11.75 9.16 -20.98
N MET A 7 -12.79 9.99 -20.97
CA MET A 7 -13.74 10.04 -19.85
C MET A 7 -14.56 8.77 -19.68
N SER A 8 -14.70 7.94 -20.74
CA SER A 8 -15.42 6.68 -20.65
C SER A 8 -14.57 5.55 -20.04
N LYS A 9 -13.26 5.76 -19.87
CA LYS A 9 -12.34 4.76 -19.32
C LYS A 9 -12.04 5.05 -17.87
N GLU A 10 -12.95 4.66 -17.00
CA GLU A 10 -12.76 4.84 -15.58
C GLU A 10 -11.89 3.72 -15.00
N ARG A 11 -10.88 4.12 -14.21
CA ARG A 11 -10.03 3.17 -13.47
C ARG A 11 -10.87 2.35 -12.50
N LEU A 12 -11.75 3.03 -11.75
CA LEU A 12 -12.56 2.41 -10.71
C LEU A 12 -13.94 2.01 -11.25
N ASN A 13 -13.95 1.12 -12.23
CA ASN A 13 -15.19 0.58 -12.78
C ASN A 13 -15.71 -0.57 -11.92
N LYS A 14 -16.89 -1.11 -12.27
CA LYS A 14 -17.53 -2.19 -11.51
C LYS A 14 -16.66 -3.42 -11.38
N ASN A 15 -15.96 -3.80 -12.44
CA ASN A 15 -15.11 -4.99 -12.41
C ASN A 15 -13.92 -4.80 -11.46
N PHE A 16 -13.30 -3.64 -11.54
CA PHE A 16 -12.17 -3.29 -10.68
C PHE A 16 -12.59 -3.28 -9.20
N LEU A 17 -13.66 -2.54 -8.89
CA LEU A 17 -14.15 -2.43 -7.52
C LEU A 17 -14.73 -3.75 -7.00
N GLY A 18 -15.22 -4.60 -7.90
CA GLY A 18 -15.73 -5.91 -7.54
C GLY A 18 -14.69 -6.82 -6.88
N GLU A 19 -13.41 -6.65 -7.23
CA GLU A 19 -12.33 -7.42 -6.60
C GLU A 19 -12.21 -7.12 -5.10
N PHE A 20 -12.60 -5.91 -4.69
CA PHE A 20 -12.43 -5.44 -3.31
C PHE A 20 -13.76 -5.19 -2.59
N LYS A 21 -14.86 -5.68 -3.14
CA LYS A 21 -16.21 -5.45 -2.57
C LYS A 21 -16.35 -5.93 -1.13
N ASP A 22 -15.58 -6.94 -0.75
CA ASP A 22 -15.64 -7.53 0.58
C ASP A 22 -14.75 -6.80 1.61
N TYR A 23 -14.08 -5.73 1.19
CA TYR A 23 -13.19 -4.96 2.06
C TYR A 23 -13.73 -3.56 2.30
N ASP A 24 -13.61 -3.10 3.53
CA ASP A 24 -14.08 -1.77 3.94
C ASP A 24 -12.90 -0.85 4.24
N PHE A 25 -12.46 -0.11 3.23
CA PHE A 25 -11.35 0.83 3.37
C PHE A 25 -11.72 2.07 4.19
N SER A 26 -13.01 2.30 4.44
CA SER A 26 -13.44 3.43 5.26
C SER A 26 -13.04 3.27 6.73
N LYS A 27 -12.61 2.07 7.13
CA LYS A 27 -12.07 1.83 8.47
C LYS A 27 -10.77 2.60 8.71
N ILE A 28 -10.05 2.94 7.63
CA ILE A 28 -8.81 3.73 7.74
C ILE A 28 -9.21 5.18 7.87
N LYS A 29 -8.94 5.76 9.04
CA LYS A 29 -9.38 7.14 9.36
C LYS A 29 -8.34 8.21 9.05
N GLU A 30 -7.08 7.83 9.05
CA GLU A 30 -5.97 8.75 8.82
C GLU A 30 -5.84 9.17 7.37
N ASP A 31 -5.10 10.24 7.10
CA ASP A 31 -4.96 10.82 5.77
C ASP A 31 -3.74 10.30 5.02
N ARG A 32 -2.58 10.27 5.68
CA ARG A 32 -1.33 9.82 5.06
C ARG A 32 -1.07 8.36 5.38
N ILE A 33 -1.13 7.53 4.35
CA ILE A 33 -1.07 6.07 4.50
C ILE A 33 0.16 5.53 3.81
N TYR A 34 0.93 4.72 4.52
CA TYR A 34 2.06 4.00 3.97
C TYR A 34 1.65 2.55 3.72
N LEU A 35 1.73 2.12 2.45
CA LEU A 35 1.42 0.74 2.07
C LEU A 35 2.68 -0.12 2.22
N VAL A 36 2.55 -1.22 2.94
CA VAL A 36 3.63 -2.16 3.21
C VAL A 36 3.19 -3.57 2.79
N GLY A 37 4.10 -4.32 2.19
CA GLY A 37 3.79 -5.69 1.81
C GLY A 37 4.88 -6.29 0.94
N SER A 38 4.72 -7.57 0.60
CA SER A 38 5.66 -8.29 -0.23
C SER A 38 5.54 -7.86 -1.70
N ILE A 39 6.68 -7.86 -2.39
CA ILE A 39 6.75 -7.59 -3.84
C ILE A 39 5.87 -8.54 -4.65
N ARG A 40 5.62 -9.74 -4.13
CA ARG A 40 4.73 -10.71 -4.82
C ARG A 40 3.30 -10.20 -4.96
N PHE A 41 2.92 -9.18 -4.19
CA PHE A 41 1.59 -8.59 -4.22
C PHE A 41 1.56 -7.21 -4.88
N LYS A 42 2.47 -6.94 -5.80
CA LYS A 42 2.58 -5.63 -6.46
C LYS A 42 1.27 -5.16 -7.10
N ASP A 43 0.49 -6.09 -7.63
CA ASP A 43 -0.79 -5.74 -8.26
C ASP A 43 -1.79 -5.21 -7.23
N TYR A 44 -1.76 -5.76 -6.02
CA TYR A 44 -2.57 -5.24 -4.92
C TYR A 44 -2.15 -3.84 -4.52
N PHE A 45 -0.83 -3.57 -4.47
CA PHE A 45 -0.33 -2.22 -4.19
C PHE A 45 -0.92 -1.20 -5.15
N ILE A 46 -0.84 -1.48 -6.44
CA ILE A 46 -1.29 -0.56 -7.49
C ILE A 46 -2.80 -0.33 -7.40
N LYS A 47 -3.56 -1.39 -7.21
CA LYS A 47 -5.02 -1.30 -7.15
C LYS A 47 -5.51 -0.61 -5.90
N ILE A 48 -4.96 -0.95 -4.75
CA ILE A 48 -5.35 -0.37 -3.47
C ILE A 48 -4.94 1.10 -3.39
N GLU A 49 -3.76 1.44 -3.93
CA GLU A 49 -3.35 2.84 -4.04
C GLU A 49 -4.40 3.64 -4.81
N SER A 50 -4.86 3.12 -5.94
CA SER A 50 -5.89 3.79 -6.74
C SER A 50 -7.18 4.01 -5.95
N ILE A 51 -7.63 3.00 -5.22
CA ILE A 51 -8.86 3.10 -4.40
C ILE A 51 -8.69 4.16 -3.31
N LEU A 52 -7.60 4.09 -2.57
CA LEU A 52 -7.39 5.01 -1.45
C LEU A 52 -7.24 6.45 -1.92
N GLN A 53 -6.55 6.68 -3.03
CA GLN A 53 -6.35 8.04 -3.54
C GLN A 53 -7.58 8.59 -4.23
N ILE A 54 -8.23 7.81 -5.07
CA ILE A 54 -9.34 8.31 -5.90
C ILE A 54 -10.66 8.33 -5.15
N LEU A 55 -11.01 7.27 -4.41
CA LEU A 55 -12.28 7.21 -3.68
C LEU A 55 -12.20 7.90 -2.32
N PHE A 56 -11.08 7.76 -1.61
CA PHE A 56 -10.97 8.25 -0.23
C PHE A 56 -10.10 9.47 -0.09
N GLU A 57 -9.53 9.96 -1.19
CA GLU A 57 -8.72 11.18 -1.25
C GLU A 57 -7.56 11.17 -0.24
N LYS A 58 -6.96 10.00 -0.04
CA LYS A 58 -5.83 9.81 0.86
C LYS A 58 -4.52 10.11 0.15
N VAL A 59 -3.51 10.50 0.91
CA VAL A 59 -2.13 10.61 0.41
C VAL A 59 -1.46 9.27 0.69
N VAL A 60 -1.07 8.57 -0.36
CA VAL A 60 -0.56 7.21 -0.24
C VAL A 60 0.90 7.15 -0.65
N TYR A 61 1.72 6.55 0.20
CA TYR A 61 3.13 6.29 -0.08
C TYR A 61 3.36 4.79 -0.11
N ILE A 62 4.25 4.38 -1.00
CA ILE A 62 4.69 2.98 -1.07
C ILE A 62 6.21 2.96 -1.07
N CYS A 63 6.81 1.81 -0.84
CA CYS A 63 8.25 1.64 -0.97
C CYS A 63 8.67 1.88 -2.42
N SER A 64 9.99 1.86 -2.69
CA SER A 64 10.50 2.12 -4.03
C SER A 64 9.81 1.24 -5.09
N VAL A 65 9.27 1.88 -6.13
CA VAL A 65 8.64 1.17 -7.25
C VAL A 65 9.64 0.24 -7.93
N ASP A 66 10.89 0.68 -8.09
CA ASP A 66 11.94 -0.16 -8.66
C ASP A 66 12.18 -1.39 -7.80
N GLY A 67 12.20 -1.23 -6.47
CA GLY A 67 12.34 -2.33 -5.53
C GLY A 67 11.17 -3.31 -5.61
N LEU A 68 9.95 -2.80 -5.84
CA LEU A 68 8.78 -3.65 -6.03
C LEU A 68 8.86 -4.45 -7.33
N LEU A 69 9.50 -3.90 -8.35
CA LEU A 69 9.56 -4.55 -9.65
C LEU A 69 10.72 -5.51 -9.77
N ASN A 70 11.88 -5.20 -9.17
CA ASN A 70 13.07 -5.96 -9.51
C ASN A 70 14.22 -5.77 -8.51
N LYS A 71 14.09 -6.42 -7.37
CA LYS A 71 15.10 -6.40 -6.31
C LYS A 71 16.48 -6.83 -6.82
N GLU A 72 16.51 -7.77 -7.76
CA GLU A 72 17.74 -8.38 -8.27
C GLU A 72 18.60 -7.39 -9.03
N ASN A 73 18.04 -6.27 -9.49
CA ASN A 73 18.79 -5.23 -10.21
C ASN A 73 19.60 -4.35 -9.26
N PHE A 74 19.51 -4.59 -7.95
CA PHE A 74 20.20 -3.76 -6.96
C PHE A 74 21.31 -4.55 -6.27
N SER A 75 22.44 -3.86 -6.01
CA SER A 75 23.46 -4.42 -5.13
C SER A 75 22.97 -4.41 -3.70
N SER A 76 23.66 -5.14 -2.82
CA SER A 76 23.30 -5.17 -1.39
C SER A 76 23.33 -3.78 -0.76
N LYS A 77 24.33 -2.95 -1.14
CA LYS A 77 24.43 -1.57 -0.64
C LYS A 77 23.31 -0.68 -1.14
N GLU A 78 22.94 -0.82 -2.40
CA GLU A 78 21.84 -0.07 -2.97
C GLU A 78 20.52 -0.45 -2.29
N TRP A 79 20.31 -1.73 -2.07
CA TRP A 79 19.11 -2.24 -1.39
C TRP A 79 19.03 -1.71 0.04
N GLU A 80 20.14 -1.71 0.78
CA GLU A 80 20.21 -1.14 2.12
C GLU A 80 19.82 0.34 2.13
N LYS A 81 20.27 1.10 1.13
CA LYS A 81 19.91 2.52 1.00
C LYS A 81 18.41 2.70 0.79
N LEU A 82 17.81 1.88 -0.06
CA LEU A 82 16.36 1.92 -0.29
C LEU A 82 15.60 1.61 1.00
N GLN A 83 16.10 0.65 1.79
CA GLN A 83 15.47 0.30 3.06
C GLN A 83 15.59 1.45 4.07
N GLU A 84 16.74 2.10 4.15
CA GLU A 84 16.91 3.27 5.01
C GLU A 84 15.94 4.40 4.65
N ILE A 85 15.77 4.67 3.36
CA ILE A 85 14.86 5.70 2.87
C ILE A 85 13.41 5.33 3.20
N ALA A 86 13.06 4.04 3.04
CA ALA A 86 11.74 3.55 3.39
C ALA A 86 11.44 3.80 4.88
N LEU A 87 12.41 3.51 5.75
CA LEU A 87 12.25 3.74 7.19
C LEU A 87 12.10 5.22 7.53
N ARG A 88 12.79 6.11 6.81
CA ARG A 88 12.64 7.56 6.98
C ARG A 88 11.27 8.06 6.53
N LYS A 89 10.73 7.48 5.45
CA LYS A 89 9.40 7.84 4.96
C LYS A 89 8.31 7.56 5.99
N LEU A 90 8.53 6.61 6.87
CA LEU A 90 7.56 6.26 7.90
C LEU A 90 7.27 7.41 8.87
N GLN A 91 8.26 8.27 9.10
CA GLN A 91 8.14 9.39 10.03
C GLN A 91 6.97 10.33 9.68
N ASP A 92 6.74 10.55 8.40
CA ASP A 92 5.75 11.50 7.91
C ASP A 92 4.37 10.88 7.67
N GLN A 93 4.21 9.60 7.96
CA GLN A 93 2.95 8.91 7.74
C GLN A 93 2.07 8.94 8.97
N ASP A 94 0.75 8.98 8.75
CA ASP A 94 -0.23 9.00 9.83
C ASP A 94 -0.64 7.59 10.22
N ALA A 95 -0.61 6.67 9.28
CA ALA A 95 -0.96 5.26 9.50
C ALA A 95 -0.26 4.37 8.47
N MET A 96 -0.27 3.08 8.75
CA MET A 96 0.28 2.06 7.88
C MET A 96 -0.82 1.09 7.50
N LEU A 97 -0.82 0.66 6.24
CA LEU A 97 -1.68 -0.43 5.79
C LEU A 97 -0.78 -1.57 5.31
N VAL A 98 -0.83 -2.67 6.03
CA VAL A 98 -0.06 -3.87 5.71
C VAL A 98 -0.88 -4.75 4.78
N LEU A 99 -0.33 -5.05 3.60
CA LEU A 99 -0.98 -5.92 2.62
C LEU A 99 -0.61 -7.38 2.91
N ASP A 100 -1.27 -7.95 3.89
CA ASP A 100 -1.07 -9.33 4.33
C ASP A 100 -1.96 -10.29 3.55
N VAL A 101 -1.81 -10.28 2.24
CA VAL A 101 -2.56 -11.17 1.35
C VAL A 101 -2.21 -12.63 1.68
N ASN A 102 -3.24 -13.46 1.89
CA ASN A 102 -3.09 -14.85 2.31
C ASN A 102 -2.27 -14.99 3.61
N ASP A 103 -2.37 -14.00 4.49
CA ASP A 103 -1.67 -13.94 5.78
C ASP A 103 -0.15 -13.94 5.66
N TYR A 104 0.38 -13.55 4.50
CA TYR A 104 1.81 -13.49 4.26
C TYR A 104 2.36 -12.09 4.50
N ILE A 105 3.44 -12.02 5.30
CA ILE A 105 4.20 -10.79 5.55
C ILE A 105 5.68 -11.12 5.39
N GLY A 106 6.37 -10.43 4.48
CA GLY A 106 7.79 -10.65 4.24
C GLY A 106 8.67 -10.02 5.32
N ASP A 107 9.95 -10.41 5.36
CA ASP A 107 10.88 -9.96 6.39
C ASP A 107 11.11 -8.45 6.41
N HIS A 108 11.25 -7.82 5.24
CA HIS A 108 11.42 -6.37 5.15
C HIS A 108 10.17 -5.63 5.62
N SER A 109 9.01 -6.18 5.33
CA SER A 109 7.75 -5.61 5.80
C SER A 109 7.65 -5.69 7.32
N MET A 110 8.07 -6.81 7.91
CA MET A 110 8.09 -6.98 9.37
C MET A 110 8.96 -5.93 10.04
N GLU A 111 10.12 -5.63 9.46
CA GLU A 111 11.01 -4.59 9.99
C GLU A 111 10.34 -3.22 9.98
N GLU A 112 9.70 -2.86 8.87
CA GLU A 112 8.99 -1.58 8.75
C GLU A 112 7.83 -1.50 9.75
N ILE A 113 7.09 -2.58 9.93
CA ILE A 113 6.00 -2.65 10.90
C ILE A 113 6.51 -2.44 12.32
N GLU A 114 7.59 -3.10 12.68
CA GLU A 114 8.18 -2.98 14.01
C GLU A 114 8.65 -1.54 14.30
N VAL A 115 9.35 -0.92 13.35
CA VAL A 115 9.81 0.46 13.50
C VAL A 115 8.62 1.41 13.65
N PHE A 116 7.61 1.23 12.82
CA PHE A 116 6.44 2.10 12.86
C PHE A 116 5.68 1.98 14.19
N GLN A 117 5.52 0.77 14.66
CA GLN A 117 4.83 0.48 15.90
C GLN A 117 5.60 0.98 17.12
N GLU A 118 6.89 0.67 17.21
CA GLU A 118 7.70 0.97 18.39
C GLU A 118 8.16 2.43 18.45
N LYS A 119 8.59 2.97 17.31
CA LYS A 119 9.16 4.32 17.27
C LYS A 119 8.11 5.40 17.15
N TYR A 120 7.12 5.21 16.27
CA TYR A 120 6.13 6.25 15.98
C TYR A 120 4.80 6.04 16.66
N LYS A 121 4.47 4.81 17.05
CA LYS A 121 3.24 4.48 17.81
C LYS A 121 1.97 4.96 17.15
N LYS A 122 1.92 4.87 15.82
CA LYS A 122 0.78 5.29 15.02
C LYS A 122 -0.04 4.07 14.58
N PRO A 123 -1.29 4.27 14.15
CA PRO A 123 -2.18 3.15 13.79
C PRO A 123 -1.63 2.29 12.66
N ILE A 124 -1.81 0.99 12.79
CA ILE A 124 -1.46 0.01 11.78
C ILE A 124 -2.71 -0.81 11.46
N TYR A 125 -3.07 -0.80 10.18
CA TYR A 125 -4.17 -1.58 9.67
C TYR A 125 -3.63 -2.75 8.87
N TYR A 126 -4.32 -3.87 8.91
CA TYR A 126 -4.01 -5.04 8.10
C TYR A 126 -5.11 -5.24 7.07
N PHE A 127 -4.72 -5.48 5.83
CA PHE A 127 -5.69 -5.67 4.75
C PHE A 127 -6.69 -6.79 5.08
N SER A 128 -6.22 -7.90 5.65
CA SER A 128 -7.07 -9.00 6.05
C SER A 128 -8.14 -8.58 7.06
N GLU A 129 -7.84 -7.60 7.91
CA GLU A 129 -8.77 -7.12 8.95
C GLU A 129 -9.79 -6.11 8.41
N LEU A 130 -9.57 -5.59 7.20
CA LEU A 130 -10.54 -4.69 6.56
C LEU A 130 -11.71 -5.45 5.94
N ARG A 131 -11.63 -6.76 5.92
CA ARG A 131 -12.68 -7.58 5.36
C ARG A 131 -13.99 -7.36 6.11
N LYS A 132 -15.07 -7.16 5.35
CA LYS A 132 -16.41 -6.97 5.93
C LYS A 132 -16.84 -8.25 6.62
N GLN A 133 -17.44 -8.09 7.81
CA GLN A 133 -18.02 -9.21 8.51
C GLN A 133 -19.35 -9.58 7.90
N LEU A 134 -19.59 -10.87 7.75
CA LEU A 134 -20.84 -11.39 7.22
C LEU A 134 -21.90 -11.47 8.31
#